data_e788b0ee57221e48ce5059d823019bd9
#
_entry.id   e788b0ee57221e48ce5059d823019bd9
#
_cell.length_a   1.000
_cell.length_b   1.000
_cell.length_c   1.000
_cell.angle_alpha   90.00
_cell.angle_beta   90.00
_cell.angle_gamma   90.00
#
_symmetry.space_group_name_H-M   'P 1'
#
loop_
_entity.id
_entity.type
_entity.pdbx_description
1 polymer ?
#
loop_
_entity_poly.entity_id
_entity_poly.type
_entity_poly.pdbx_seq_one_letter_code
_entity_poly.pdbx_strand_id
1 'polypeptide(L)'
;ERVPTSPQADEDSLAEHNPIGKVPTLVLDDGTTLYDSRVICEYLDSLHDGPRLFPAEGPERWLVLRRQALAEGILDAAVSRRYEALRPAELRSDDWTGKQKRKIARALDVLETQVEEGTLAAPDGPLTIGEIAVGCALGYLDFRFEADDWRHNRPALASWHDDLADRPSFKKTVPSAA
;
A
#
# COMPACT_ATOMS: atom_id res chain seq x y z
N GLU A 1 -11.20 10.58 15.01
CA GLU A 1 -11.75 11.43 13.94
C GLU A 1 -10.88 11.34 12.69
N ARG A 2 -11.51 11.35 11.48
CA ARG A 2 -10.79 11.39 10.20
C ARG A 2 -10.89 12.79 9.62
N VAL A 3 -9.74 13.44 9.43
CA VAL A 3 -9.64 14.75 8.76
C VAL A 3 -9.19 14.51 7.31
N PRO A 4 -10.05 14.76 6.31
CA PRO A 4 -9.65 14.69 4.90
C PRO A 4 -8.58 15.76 4.63
N THR A 5 -7.42 15.33 4.13
CA THR A 5 -6.28 16.22 3.89
C THR A 5 -5.65 15.88 2.55
N SER A 6 -5.37 16.89 1.76
CA SER A 6 -4.66 16.78 0.48
C SER A 6 -3.21 17.26 0.64
N PRO A 7 -2.20 16.42 0.42
CA PRO A 7 -0.80 16.85 0.52
C PRO A 7 -0.42 18.00 -0.42
N GLN A 8 -1.17 18.23 -1.50
CA GLN A 8 -0.92 19.32 -2.42
C GLN A 8 -1.65 20.64 -2.06
N ALA A 9 -2.83 20.54 -1.39
CA ALA A 9 -3.65 21.69 -1.06
C ALA A 9 -3.41 22.19 0.38
N ASP A 10 -3.04 21.28 1.28
CA ASP A 10 -2.97 21.50 2.73
C ASP A 10 -1.54 21.27 3.27
N GLU A 11 -0.51 21.52 2.44
CA GLU A 11 0.89 21.20 2.76
C GLU A 11 1.33 21.85 4.08
N ASP A 12 1.03 23.13 4.29
CA ASP A 12 1.45 23.87 5.49
C ASP A 12 0.82 23.29 6.76
N SER A 13 -0.50 23.02 6.75
CA SER A 13 -1.19 22.46 7.91
C SER A 13 -0.79 21.01 8.18
N LEU A 14 -0.49 20.25 7.14
CA LEU A 14 0.01 18.89 7.28
C LEU A 14 1.43 18.86 7.85
N ALA A 15 2.28 19.81 7.45
CA ALA A 15 3.65 19.92 7.93
C ALA A 15 3.74 20.24 9.43
N GLU A 16 2.72 20.88 10.02
CA GLU A 16 2.64 21.10 11.48
C GLU A 16 2.60 19.78 12.27
N HIS A 17 2.03 18.72 11.69
CA HIS A 17 1.89 17.40 12.30
C HIS A 17 2.87 16.36 11.74
N ASN A 18 3.29 16.52 10.50
CA ASN A 18 4.22 15.63 9.83
C ASN A 18 5.21 16.44 8.97
N PRO A 19 6.47 16.61 9.42
CA PRO A 19 7.45 17.46 8.73
C PRO A 19 7.80 17.02 7.32
N ILE A 20 7.42 15.78 6.92
CA ILE A 20 7.59 15.31 5.52
C ILE A 20 6.36 15.55 4.65
N GLY A 21 5.31 16.23 5.17
CA GLY A 21 4.14 16.64 4.40
C GLY A 21 3.37 15.51 3.73
N LYS A 22 3.30 14.32 4.35
CA LYS A 22 2.66 13.13 3.78
C LYS A 22 1.50 12.63 4.63
N VAL A 23 0.50 12.08 3.97
CA VAL A 23 -0.55 11.27 4.58
C VAL A 23 -0.20 9.78 4.47
N PRO A 24 -0.61 8.93 5.42
CA PRO A 24 -1.37 9.27 6.64
C PRO A 24 -0.49 9.86 7.76
N THR A 25 -1.12 10.65 8.62
CA THR A 25 -0.56 11.12 9.88
C THR A 25 -1.58 10.87 10.98
N LEU A 26 -1.18 10.25 12.07
CA LEU A 26 -2.01 9.99 13.24
C LEU A 26 -1.59 10.93 14.38
N VAL A 27 -2.57 11.69 14.90
CA VAL A 27 -2.37 12.53 16.10
C VAL A 27 -3.06 11.84 17.27
N LEU A 28 -2.30 11.58 18.34
CA LEU A 28 -2.80 10.97 19.57
C LEU A 28 -3.40 12.02 20.50
N ASP A 29 -4.13 11.59 21.53
CA ASP A 29 -4.81 12.47 22.48
C ASP A 29 -3.84 13.38 23.28
N ASP A 30 -2.61 12.96 23.46
CA ASP A 30 -1.54 13.73 24.11
C ASP A 30 -0.81 14.70 23.16
N GLY A 31 -1.21 14.75 21.89
CA GLY A 31 -0.59 15.55 20.86
C GLY A 31 0.60 14.90 20.15
N THR A 32 1.00 13.69 20.55
CA THR A 32 2.06 12.93 19.85
C THR A 32 1.61 12.61 18.43
N THR A 33 2.50 12.78 17.44
CA THR A 33 2.21 12.47 16.04
C THR A 33 2.97 11.24 15.58
N LEU A 34 2.30 10.34 14.87
CA LEU A 34 2.89 9.15 14.25
C LEU A 34 2.75 9.21 12.74
N TYR A 35 3.80 8.89 12.04
CA TYR A 35 3.94 8.75 10.59
C TYR A 35 5.17 7.86 10.30
N ASP A 36 5.25 7.09 9.21
CA ASP A 36 4.23 6.92 8.16
C ASP A 36 3.24 5.77 8.48
N SER A 37 2.56 5.25 7.47
CA SER A 37 1.59 4.14 7.61
C SER A 37 2.19 2.90 8.30
N ARG A 38 3.48 2.62 8.17
CA ARG A 38 4.18 1.50 8.83
C ARG A 38 4.11 1.64 10.34
N VAL A 39 4.53 2.80 10.84
CA VAL A 39 4.52 3.12 12.27
C VAL A 39 3.09 3.13 12.80
N ILE A 40 2.17 3.76 12.06
CA ILE A 40 0.76 3.85 12.44
C ILE A 40 0.13 2.45 12.54
N CYS A 41 0.35 1.58 11.55
CA CYS A 41 -0.22 0.23 11.55
C CYS A 41 0.35 -0.63 12.69
N GLU A 42 1.64 -0.57 12.97
CA GLU A 42 2.24 -1.32 14.09
C GLU A 42 1.77 -0.78 15.45
N TYR A 43 1.61 0.55 15.58
CA TYR A 43 1.00 1.16 16.75
C TYR A 43 -0.44 0.68 16.97
N LEU A 44 -1.28 0.74 15.93
CA LEU A 44 -2.68 0.29 16.01
C LEU A 44 -2.78 -1.21 16.35
N ASP A 45 -1.92 -2.05 15.79
CA ASP A 45 -1.84 -3.47 16.11
C ASP A 45 -1.46 -3.71 17.58
N SER A 46 -0.73 -2.79 18.19
CA SER A 46 -0.36 -2.88 19.62
C SER A 46 -1.49 -2.57 20.61
N LEU A 47 -2.58 -1.94 20.15
CA LEU A 47 -3.67 -1.44 21.00
C LEU A 47 -4.74 -2.49 21.35
N HIS A 48 -4.65 -3.70 20.83
CA HIS A 48 -5.65 -4.74 21.05
C HIS A 48 -5.01 -6.09 21.41
N ASP A 49 -5.81 -6.97 22.04
CA ASP A 49 -5.41 -8.33 22.41
C ASP A 49 -5.84 -9.38 21.38
N GLY A 50 -6.36 -8.97 20.23
CA GLY A 50 -6.76 -9.83 19.12
C GLY A 50 -5.57 -10.43 18.35
N PRO A 51 -5.85 -11.16 17.26
CA PRO A 51 -4.79 -11.69 16.40
C PRO A 51 -3.88 -10.58 15.88
N ARG A 52 -2.57 -10.75 16.05
CA ARG A 52 -1.58 -9.76 15.65
C ARG A 52 -1.34 -9.79 14.15
N LEU A 53 -1.28 -8.60 13.56
CA LEU A 53 -0.88 -8.43 12.14
C LEU A 53 0.64 -8.46 11.98
N PHE A 54 1.37 -8.10 13.03
CA PHE A 54 2.82 -8.15 13.06
C PHE A 54 3.28 -9.29 13.96
N PRO A 55 3.87 -10.38 13.42
CA PRO A 55 4.48 -11.41 14.24
C PRO A 55 5.52 -10.80 15.19
N ALA A 56 5.51 -11.20 16.46
CA ALA A 56 6.34 -10.58 17.50
C ALA A 56 7.83 -10.76 17.23
N GLU A 57 8.24 -11.96 16.79
CA GLU A 57 9.64 -12.33 16.59
C GLU A 57 9.80 -13.48 15.59
N GLY A 58 11.02 -13.90 15.33
CA GLY A 58 11.35 -15.06 14.54
C GLY A 58 11.37 -14.83 13.02
N PRO A 59 11.62 -15.90 12.24
CA PRO A 59 11.74 -15.81 10.78
C PRO A 59 10.48 -15.30 10.08
N GLU A 60 9.29 -15.63 10.61
CA GLU A 60 8.01 -15.20 10.06
C GLU A 60 7.88 -13.67 10.04
N ARG A 61 8.30 -12.98 11.11
CA ARG A 61 8.30 -11.53 11.16
C ARG A 61 9.07 -10.92 9.98
N TRP A 62 10.23 -11.46 9.66
CA TRP A 62 11.04 -10.94 8.56
C TRP A 62 10.40 -11.17 7.20
N LEU A 63 9.71 -12.29 7.01
CA LEU A 63 8.96 -12.58 5.78
C LEU A 63 7.79 -11.62 5.60
N VAL A 64 7.03 -11.37 6.66
CA VAL A 64 5.90 -10.43 6.69
C VAL A 64 6.38 -9.00 6.40
N LEU A 65 7.40 -8.51 7.10
CA LEU A 65 7.94 -7.18 6.89
C LEU A 65 8.56 -7.00 5.50
N ARG A 66 9.21 -8.03 4.96
CA ARG A 66 9.72 -8.01 3.59
C ARG A 66 8.60 -7.89 2.56
N ARG A 67 7.48 -8.58 2.79
CA ARG A 67 6.29 -8.50 1.93
C ARG A 67 5.65 -7.12 2.00
N GLN A 68 5.51 -6.58 3.21
CA GLN A 68 5.08 -5.19 3.40
C GLN A 68 5.98 -4.22 2.62
N ALA A 69 7.30 -4.32 2.77
CA ALA A 69 8.24 -3.46 2.06
C ALA A 69 8.16 -3.61 0.52
N LEU A 70 7.88 -4.83 0.01
CA LEU A 70 7.66 -5.05 -1.43
C LEU A 70 6.41 -4.31 -1.93
N ALA A 71 5.30 -4.43 -1.20
CA ALA A 71 4.04 -3.75 -1.51
C ALA A 71 4.18 -2.22 -1.46
N GLU A 72 4.87 -1.70 -0.45
CA GLU A 72 5.17 -0.28 -0.33
C GLU A 72 6.08 0.21 -1.46
N GLY A 73 7.03 -0.59 -1.90
CA GLY A 73 7.84 -0.29 -3.08
C GLY A 73 7.02 -0.20 -4.38
N ILE A 74 5.93 -0.97 -4.50
CA ILE A 74 4.93 -0.81 -5.58
C ILE A 74 4.24 0.55 -5.45
N LEU A 75 3.75 0.89 -4.25
CA LEU A 75 3.07 2.15 -3.98
C LEU A 75 3.98 3.36 -4.24
N ASP A 76 5.21 3.34 -3.76
CA ASP A 76 6.19 4.41 -3.99
C ASP A 76 6.42 4.64 -5.48
N ALA A 77 6.61 3.57 -6.24
CA ALA A 77 6.78 3.65 -7.69
C ALA A 77 5.52 4.16 -8.40
N ALA A 78 4.34 3.73 -7.96
CA ALA A 78 3.06 4.14 -8.53
C ALA A 78 2.74 5.61 -8.20
N VAL A 79 2.91 6.04 -6.96
CA VAL A 79 2.73 7.44 -6.54
C VAL A 79 3.71 8.35 -7.28
N SER A 80 4.96 7.95 -7.40
CA SER A 80 5.96 8.70 -8.17
C SER A 80 5.54 8.89 -9.63
N ARG A 81 5.01 7.84 -10.27
CA ARG A 81 4.45 7.92 -11.64
C ARG A 81 3.26 8.88 -11.74
N ARG A 82 2.39 8.88 -10.72
CA ARG A 82 1.26 9.80 -10.69
C ARG A 82 1.73 11.25 -10.65
N TYR A 83 2.71 11.59 -9.80
CA TYR A 83 3.27 12.94 -9.76
C TYR A 83 3.94 13.33 -11.07
N GLU A 84 4.67 12.42 -11.71
CA GLU A 84 5.25 12.68 -13.03
C GLU A 84 4.16 12.97 -14.08
N ALA A 85 3.04 12.25 -14.03
CA ALA A 85 1.91 12.47 -14.95
C ALA A 85 1.20 13.82 -14.75
N LEU A 86 1.32 14.44 -13.56
CA LEU A 86 0.76 15.78 -13.27
C LEU A 86 1.65 16.93 -13.77
N ARG A 87 2.90 16.64 -14.14
CA ARG A 87 3.79 17.68 -14.71
C ARG A 87 3.35 18.11 -16.09
N PRO A 88 3.70 19.33 -16.56
CA PRO A 88 3.55 19.73 -17.96
C PRO A 88 4.14 18.67 -18.90
N ALA A 89 3.47 18.41 -20.02
CA ALA A 89 3.82 17.29 -20.91
C ALA A 89 5.29 17.35 -21.39
N GLU A 90 5.79 18.54 -21.69
CA GLU A 90 7.16 18.82 -22.15
C GLU A 90 8.23 18.58 -21.07
N LEU A 91 7.84 18.44 -19.81
CA LEU A 91 8.72 18.19 -18.68
C LEU A 91 8.66 16.73 -18.17
N ARG A 92 7.82 15.88 -18.80
CA ARG A 92 7.69 14.48 -18.41
C ARG A 92 8.83 13.64 -18.97
N SER A 93 9.29 12.68 -18.17
CA SER A 93 10.32 11.73 -18.57
C SER A 93 9.74 10.33 -18.77
N ASP A 94 9.62 9.90 -20.03
CA ASP A 94 9.16 8.55 -20.39
C ASP A 94 10.14 7.48 -19.90
N ASP A 95 11.45 7.73 -19.97
CA ASP A 95 12.46 6.78 -19.45
C ASP A 95 12.32 6.58 -17.95
N TRP A 96 12.13 7.65 -17.20
CA TRP A 96 11.93 7.58 -15.76
C TRP A 96 10.62 6.85 -15.39
N THR A 97 9.53 7.19 -16.06
CA THR A 97 8.24 6.51 -15.91
C THR A 97 8.36 5.02 -16.25
N GLY A 98 9.06 4.69 -17.33
CA GLY A 98 9.36 3.32 -17.71
C GLY A 98 10.16 2.55 -16.66
N LYS A 99 11.11 3.21 -15.98
CA LYS A 99 11.85 2.61 -14.85
C LYS A 99 10.90 2.25 -13.69
N GLN A 100 9.95 3.13 -13.34
CA GLN A 100 8.98 2.85 -12.28
C GLN A 100 8.04 1.71 -12.68
N LYS A 101 7.54 1.68 -13.92
CA LYS A 101 6.72 0.57 -14.44
C LYS A 101 7.44 -0.77 -14.31
N ARG A 102 8.72 -0.84 -14.67
CA ARG A 102 9.51 -2.07 -14.53
C ARG A 102 9.71 -2.52 -13.07
N LYS A 103 9.83 -1.59 -12.12
CA LYS A 103 9.87 -1.94 -10.68
C LYS A 103 8.57 -2.60 -10.24
N ILE A 104 7.44 -1.98 -10.59
CA ILE A 104 6.11 -2.51 -10.29
C ILE A 104 5.95 -3.91 -10.91
N ALA A 105 6.25 -4.07 -12.19
CA ALA A 105 6.11 -5.35 -12.88
C ALA A 105 6.90 -6.47 -12.19
N ARG A 106 8.18 -6.24 -11.88
CA ARG A 106 9.00 -7.24 -11.17
C ARG A 106 8.47 -7.59 -9.78
N ALA A 107 7.94 -6.61 -9.06
CA ALA A 107 7.36 -6.85 -7.74
C ALA A 107 6.07 -7.69 -7.85
N LEU A 108 5.23 -7.40 -8.85
CA LEU A 108 4.03 -8.17 -9.13
C LEU A 108 4.35 -9.61 -9.57
N ASP A 109 5.41 -9.84 -10.35
CA ASP A 109 5.85 -11.18 -10.76
C ASP A 109 6.28 -12.02 -9.54
N VAL A 110 6.95 -11.39 -8.56
CA VAL A 110 7.29 -12.05 -7.29
C VAL A 110 6.04 -12.40 -6.49
N LEU A 111 5.04 -11.51 -6.45
CA LEU A 111 3.78 -11.78 -5.74
C LEU A 111 2.97 -12.88 -6.42
N GLU A 112 2.92 -12.92 -7.76
CA GLU A 112 2.31 -14.02 -8.52
C GLU A 112 2.91 -15.37 -8.09
N THR A 113 4.25 -15.47 -8.12
CA THR A 113 4.96 -16.67 -7.68
C THR A 113 4.62 -17.03 -6.23
N GLN A 114 4.53 -16.06 -5.31
CA GLN A 114 4.18 -16.33 -3.92
C GLN A 114 2.77 -16.89 -3.74
N VAL A 115 1.81 -16.47 -4.58
CA VAL A 115 0.46 -17.04 -4.59
C VAL A 115 0.50 -18.47 -5.11
N GLU A 116 1.18 -18.72 -6.25
CA GLU A 116 1.31 -20.05 -6.86
C GLU A 116 1.99 -21.06 -5.93
N GLU A 117 2.98 -20.64 -5.17
CA GLU A 117 3.70 -21.44 -4.19
C GLU A 117 2.96 -21.58 -2.85
N GLY A 118 1.83 -20.89 -2.65
CA GLY A 118 1.09 -20.87 -1.39
C GLY A 118 1.85 -20.20 -0.23
N THR A 119 2.83 -19.34 -0.53
CA THR A 119 3.61 -18.62 0.48
C THR A 119 2.99 -17.26 0.83
N LEU A 120 2.10 -16.72 0.00
CA LEU A 120 1.19 -15.63 0.35
C LEU A 120 -0.06 -16.22 0.99
N ALA A 121 -0.45 -15.75 2.19
CA ALA A 121 -1.56 -16.33 2.92
C ALA A 121 -2.88 -16.22 2.12
N ALA A 122 -3.73 -17.26 2.26
CA ALA A 122 -5.04 -17.27 1.60
C ALA A 122 -5.93 -16.11 2.10
N PRO A 123 -6.70 -15.47 1.21
CA PRO A 123 -7.50 -14.29 1.54
C PRO A 123 -8.58 -14.50 2.61
N ASP A 124 -9.08 -15.72 2.76
CA ASP A 124 -10.09 -16.11 3.74
C ASP A 124 -9.50 -16.44 5.12
N GLY A 125 -8.17 -16.62 5.20
CA GLY A 125 -7.43 -16.95 6.41
C GLY A 125 -7.05 -15.73 7.28
N PRO A 126 -6.26 -15.97 8.33
CA PRO A 126 -5.63 -14.91 9.09
C PRO A 126 -4.66 -14.12 8.20
N LEU A 127 -4.82 -12.80 8.19
CA LEU A 127 -3.93 -11.91 7.44
C LEU A 127 -2.86 -11.34 8.36
N THR A 128 -1.70 -11.09 7.79
CA THR A 128 -0.67 -10.23 8.39
C THR A 128 -0.67 -8.86 7.71
N ILE A 129 0.14 -7.94 8.23
CA ILE A 129 0.35 -6.63 7.58
C ILE A 129 0.90 -6.79 6.15
N GLY A 130 1.62 -7.88 5.87
CA GLY A 130 2.14 -8.17 4.53
C GLY A 130 1.03 -8.33 3.48
N GLU A 131 0.01 -9.15 3.75
CA GLU A 131 -1.15 -9.37 2.86
C GLU A 131 -1.99 -8.09 2.73
N ILE A 132 -2.20 -7.38 3.84
CA ILE A 132 -2.95 -6.12 3.83
C ILE A 132 -2.25 -5.09 2.94
N ALA A 133 -0.94 -4.93 3.07
CA ALA A 133 -0.15 -4.02 2.25
C ALA A 133 -0.19 -4.39 0.75
N VAL A 134 -0.11 -5.68 0.42
CA VAL A 134 -0.26 -6.18 -0.96
C VAL A 134 -1.64 -5.81 -1.51
N GLY A 135 -2.72 -6.11 -0.77
CA GLY A 135 -4.07 -5.75 -1.19
C GLY A 135 -4.25 -4.25 -1.43
N CYS A 136 -3.70 -3.41 -0.53
CA CYS A 136 -3.72 -1.95 -0.71
C CYS A 136 -2.94 -1.50 -1.95
N ALA A 137 -1.79 -2.12 -2.23
CA ALA A 137 -0.98 -1.78 -3.40
C ALA A 137 -1.69 -2.15 -4.72
N LEU A 138 -2.31 -3.34 -4.78
CA LEU A 138 -3.07 -3.79 -5.95
C LEU A 138 -4.31 -2.93 -6.17
N GLY A 139 -5.07 -2.64 -5.09
CA GLY A 139 -6.21 -1.73 -5.16
C GLY A 139 -5.84 -0.31 -5.60
N TYR A 140 -4.65 0.18 -5.23
CA TYR A 140 -4.14 1.47 -5.72
C TYR A 140 -3.82 1.43 -7.22
N LEU A 141 -3.27 0.33 -7.73
CA LEU A 141 -3.03 0.15 -9.15
C LEU A 141 -4.34 0.13 -9.93
N ASP A 142 -5.37 -0.57 -9.45
CA ASP A 142 -6.71 -0.56 -10.04
C ASP A 142 -7.30 0.87 -10.06
N PHE A 143 -7.19 1.58 -8.95
CA PHE A 143 -7.78 2.92 -8.82
C PHE A 143 -7.10 3.98 -9.69
N ARG A 144 -5.80 3.89 -9.93
CA ARG A 144 -5.01 4.94 -10.60
C ARG A 144 -4.43 4.56 -11.95
N PHE A 145 -4.31 3.27 -12.22
CA PHE A 145 -3.58 2.75 -13.38
C PHE A 145 -4.31 1.57 -14.04
N GLU A 146 -5.65 1.61 -14.07
CA GLU A 146 -6.48 0.58 -14.69
C GLU A 146 -6.01 0.21 -16.11
N ALA A 147 -5.62 1.20 -16.91
CA ALA A 147 -5.11 1.00 -18.27
C ALA A 147 -3.77 0.25 -18.36
N ASP A 148 -3.03 0.12 -17.25
CA ASP A 148 -1.79 -0.67 -17.24
C ASP A 148 -2.04 -2.18 -17.15
N ASP A 149 -3.27 -2.60 -16.84
CA ASP A 149 -3.72 -3.98 -16.72
C ASP A 149 -2.69 -4.89 -16.02
N TRP A 150 -2.47 -4.63 -14.74
CA TRP A 150 -1.48 -5.37 -13.95
C TRP A 150 -1.83 -6.87 -13.82
N ARG A 151 -3.10 -7.25 -14.04
CA ARG A 151 -3.60 -8.62 -14.01
C ARG A 151 -3.13 -9.45 -15.20
N HIS A 152 -2.80 -8.79 -16.30
CA HIS A 152 -2.29 -9.47 -17.48
C HIS A 152 -1.08 -10.33 -17.14
N ASN A 153 -1.13 -11.61 -17.46
CA ASN A 153 -0.11 -12.62 -17.12
C ASN A 153 0.10 -12.90 -15.61
N ARG A 154 -0.88 -12.50 -14.73
CA ARG A 154 -0.81 -12.77 -13.29
C ARG A 154 -2.15 -13.27 -12.75
N PRO A 155 -2.65 -14.43 -13.26
CA PRO A 155 -3.98 -14.91 -12.93
C PRO A 155 -4.13 -15.36 -11.46
N ALA A 156 -3.07 -15.90 -10.85
CA ALA A 156 -3.12 -16.34 -9.46
C ALA A 156 -3.23 -15.14 -8.52
N LEU A 157 -2.42 -14.10 -8.73
CA LEU A 157 -2.47 -12.86 -7.95
C LEU A 157 -3.79 -12.10 -8.18
N ALA A 158 -4.31 -12.12 -9.41
CA ALA A 158 -5.60 -11.51 -9.72
C ALA A 158 -6.74 -12.18 -8.94
N SER A 159 -6.84 -13.50 -8.97
CA SER A 159 -7.84 -14.25 -8.19
C SER A 159 -7.68 -14.02 -6.69
N TRP A 160 -6.46 -14.03 -6.19
CA TRP A 160 -6.16 -13.76 -4.78
C TRP A 160 -6.62 -12.37 -4.37
N HIS A 161 -6.41 -11.35 -5.20
CA HIS A 161 -6.83 -9.99 -4.90
C HIS A 161 -8.36 -9.83 -4.94
N ASP A 162 -9.03 -10.47 -5.89
CA ASP A 162 -10.49 -10.42 -5.99
C ASP A 162 -11.15 -11.05 -4.74
N ASP A 163 -10.64 -12.20 -4.28
CA ASP A 163 -11.09 -12.83 -3.03
C ASP A 163 -10.80 -11.95 -1.79
N LEU A 164 -9.63 -11.29 -1.75
CA LEU A 164 -9.27 -10.38 -0.67
C LEU A 164 -10.19 -9.14 -0.64
N ALA A 165 -10.51 -8.59 -1.82
CA ALA A 165 -11.39 -7.44 -1.98
C ALA A 165 -12.82 -7.71 -1.47
N ASP A 166 -13.23 -8.97 -1.41
CA ASP A 166 -14.53 -9.39 -0.86
C ASP A 166 -14.63 -9.29 0.67
N ARG A 167 -13.51 -9.17 1.37
CA ARG A 167 -13.52 -9.00 2.84
C ARG A 167 -14.21 -7.69 3.25
N PRO A 168 -14.99 -7.70 4.34
CA PRO A 168 -15.70 -6.49 4.80
C PRO A 168 -14.79 -5.30 5.06
N SER A 169 -13.55 -5.52 5.52
CA SER A 169 -12.57 -4.47 5.77
C SER A 169 -12.14 -3.78 4.49
N PHE A 170 -11.88 -4.54 3.41
CA PHE A 170 -11.51 -4.00 2.11
C PHE A 170 -12.70 -3.29 1.45
N LYS A 171 -13.88 -3.91 1.42
CA LYS A 171 -15.10 -3.28 0.85
C LYS A 171 -15.44 -1.93 1.47
N LYS A 172 -15.21 -1.77 2.78
CA LYS A 172 -15.51 -0.52 3.51
C LYS A 172 -14.48 0.59 3.30
N THR A 173 -13.31 0.25 2.76
CA THR A 173 -12.18 1.18 2.63
C THR A 173 -11.75 1.40 1.18
N VAL A 174 -12.57 0.98 0.22
CA VAL A 174 -12.33 1.25 -1.21
C VAL A 174 -12.23 2.77 -1.41
N PRO A 175 -11.16 3.27 -2.04
CA PRO A 175 -11.04 4.70 -2.30
C PRO A 175 -12.11 5.16 -3.28
N SER A 176 -12.82 6.23 -2.93
CA SER A 176 -13.73 6.93 -3.84
C SER A 176 -12.96 7.95 -4.66
N ALA A 177 -13.32 8.09 -5.94
CA ALA A 177 -12.87 9.23 -6.71
C ALA A 177 -13.37 10.52 -6.02
N ALA A 178 -12.44 11.35 -5.58
CA ALA A 178 -12.75 12.68 -5.08
C ALA A 178 -12.88 13.65 -6.26
#